data_b6bb827a2a79898d2f18a4462ead2ace
#
_entry.id   b6bb827a2a79898d2f18a4462ead2ace
#
_cell.length_a   1.000
_cell.length_b   1.000
_cell.length_c   1.000
_cell.angle_alpha   90.00
_cell.angle_beta   90.00
_cell.angle_gamma   90.00
#
_symmetry.space_group_name_H-M   'P 1'
#
loop_
_entity.id
_entity.type
_entity.pdbx_description
1 polymer ?
#
loop_
_entity_poly.entity_id
_entity_poly.type
_entity_poly.pdbx_seq_one_letter_code
_entity_poly.pdbx_strand_id
1 'polypeptide(L)'
;MTRILLTALLIFGATAVSAEPSSDSSKLMNRSVSSQERDLHHLWSGKYMIQYTSCADENGPINNSVVYLCADEVIKTAQRDVEEKIASLMRTDLKEDIEILLEAQELWVDYVQKQCELQAKYVGSPMISYCPMLKWIERNEELDLLLDSLYVD
;
A
#
# COMPACT_ATOMS: atom_id res chain seq x y z
N MET A 1 -61.29 -29.02 -17.88
CA MET A 1 -60.31 -28.02 -17.36
C MET A 1 -59.05 -28.17 -18.18
N THR A 2 -58.91 -27.40 -19.22
CA THR A 2 -57.87 -27.57 -20.25
C THR A 2 -56.90 -26.39 -20.10
N ARG A 3 -55.65 -26.67 -19.67
CA ARG A 3 -54.59 -25.66 -19.56
C ARG A 3 -53.80 -25.64 -20.88
N ILE A 4 -53.85 -24.50 -21.58
CA ILE A 4 -53.08 -24.19 -22.80
C ILE A 4 -51.74 -23.65 -22.31
N LEU A 5 -50.66 -24.35 -22.65
CA LEU A 5 -49.27 -23.90 -22.51
C LEU A 5 -48.86 -23.10 -23.78
N LEU A 6 -48.64 -21.78 -23.60
CA LEU A 6 -48.06 -20.93 -24.64
C LEU A 6 -46.55 -20.90 -24.47
N THR A 7 -45.85 -21.53 -25.39
CA THR A 7 -44.37 -21.50 -25.48
C THR A 7 -44.00 -20.28 -26.36
N ALA A 8 -43.42 -19.27 -25.77
CA ALA A 8 -42.85 -18.12 -26.48
C ALA A 8 -41.38 -18.41 -26.81
N LEU A 9 -41.08 -18.55 -28.10
CA LEU A 9 -39.73 -18.71 -28.63
C LEU A 9 -39.10 -17.33 -28.82
N LEU A 10 -38.18 -16.93 -27.94
CA LEU A 10 -37.35 -15.70 -28.08
C LEU A 10 -36.10 -16.05 -28.90
N ILE A 11 -36.05 -15.57 -30.12
CA ILE A 11 -34.86 -15.64 -31.00
C ILE A 11 -33.99 -14.42 -30.63
N PHE A 12 -32.90 -14.65 -29.89
CA PHE A 12 -31.86 -13.67 -29.69
C PHE A 12 -30.91 -13.65 -30.87
N GLY A 13 -31.03 -12.62 -31.71
CA GLY A 13 -30.05 -12.31 -32.74
C GLY A 13 -28.76 -11.77 -32.11
N ALA A 14 -27.69 -12.56 -32.12
CA ALA A 14 -26.36 -12.10 -31.72
C ALA A 14 -25.74 -11.28 -32.86
N THR A 15 -25.75 -9.95 -32.73
CA THR A 15 -24.90 -9.08 -33.55
C THR A 15 -23.51 -9.04 -32.94
N ALA A 16 -22.54 -9.68 -33.60
CA ALA A 16 -21.12 -9.57 -33.25
C ALA A 16 -20.66 -8.15 -33.57
N VAL A 17 -20.51 -7.30 -32.55
CA VAL A 17 -19.79 -6.04 -32.62
C VAL A 17 -18.31 -6.35 -32.51
N SER A 18 -17.59 -6.33 -33.63
CA SER A 18 -16.12 -6.32 -33.63
C SER A 18 -15.65 -4.97 -33.09
N ALA A 19 -15.29 -4.92 -31.80
CA ALA A 19 -14.57 -3.79 -31.23
C ALA A 19 -13.09 -3.93 -31.60
N GLU A 20 -12.61 -3.10 -32.52
CA GLU A 20 -11.17 -2.89 -32.72
C GLU A 20 -10.59 -2.33 -31.41
N PRO A 21 -9.46 -2.89 -30.90
CA PRO A 21 -8.82 -2.32 -29.72
C PRO A 21 -8.25 -0.93 -30.06
N SER A 22 -8.86 0.12 -29.50
CA SER A 22 -8.37 1.47 -29.68
C SER A 22 -6.96 1.60 -29.13
N SER A 23 -6.08 2.25 -29.90
CA SER A 23 -4.66 2.48 -29.56
C SER A 23 -4.45 3.33 -28.28
N ASP A 24 -5.52 3.77 -27.64
CA ASP A 24 -5.50 4.56 -26.41
C ASP A 24 -5.29 3.73 -25.15
N SER A 25 -5.66 2.43 -25.16
CA SER A 25 -5.47 1.55 -24.00
C SER A 25 -4.01 1.28 -23.69
N SER A 26 -3.14 1.25 -24.71
CA SER A 26 -1.69 1.06 -24.52
C SER A 26 -1.00 2.29 -23.92
N LYS A 27 -1.50 3.50 -24.19
CA LYS A 27 -0.99 4.75 -23.60
C LYS A 27 -1.38 4.92 -22.14
N LEU A 28 -2.59 4.49 -21.76
CA LEU A 28 -3.06 4.50 -20.37
C LEU A 28 -2.30 3.47 -19.52
N MET A 29 -2.04 2.28 -20.08
CA MET A 29 -1.28 1.23 -19.40
C MET A 29 0.19 1.62 -19.18
N ASN A 30 0.84 2.25 -20.17
CA ASN A 30 2.21 2.78 -20.03
C ASN A 30 2.32 3.96 -19.05
N ARG A 31 1.26 4.76 -18.88
CA ARG A 31 1.25 5.88 -17.95
C ARG A 31 1.11 5.43 -16.50
N SER A 32 0.37 4.35 -16.24
CA SER A 32 0.24 3.76 -14.90
C SER A 32 1.53 3.06 -14.44
N VAL A 33 2.21 2.34 -15.34
CA VAL A 33 3.48 1.67 -15.05
C VAL A 33 4.58 2.69 -14.73
N SER A 34 4.65 3.81 -15.45
CA SER A 34 5.68 4.84 -15.22
C SER A 34 5.48 5.67 -13.93
N SER A 35 4.25 5.79 -13.43
CA SER A 35 3.98 6.39 -12.11
C SER A 35 4.34 5.42 -10.99
N GLN A 36 3.95 4.17 -11.11
CA GLN A 36 4.25 3.12 -10.14
C GLN A 36 5.75 2.82 -10.01
N GLU A 37 6.49 2.90 -11.11
CA GLU A 37 7.95 2.74 -11.14
C GLU A 37 8.68 3.95 -10.50
N ARG A 38 8.16 5.17 -10.63
CA ARG A 38 8.66 6.37 -9.94
C ARG A 38 8.38 6.33 -8.44
N ASP A 39 7.22 5.87 -8.05
CA ASP A 39 6.82 5.72 -6.64
C ASP A 39 7.70 4.66 -5.95
N LEU A 40 7.98 3.53 -6.60
CA LEU A 40 8.91 2.52 -6.12
C LEU A 40 10.35 3.08 -6.00
N HIS A 41 10.80 3.89 -6.95
CA HIS A 41 12.15 4.47 -6.90
C HIS A 41 12.31 5.46 -5.75
N HIS A 42 11.26 6.20 -5.40
CA HIS A 42 11.25 7.11 -4.25
C HIS A 42 11.31 6.34 -2.92
N LEU A 43 10.56 5.26 -2.78
CA LEU A 43 10.62 4.35 -1.64
C LEU A 43 12.02 3.74 -1.44
N TRP A 44 12.70 3.36 -2.53
CA TRP A 44 14.03 2.74 -2.47
C TRP A 44 15.17 3.72 -2.18
N SER A 45 14.98 5.02 -2.38
CA SER A 45 16.01 6.06 -2.13
C SER A 45 15.87 6.73 -0.76
N GLY A 46 14.80 6.45 -0.03
CA GLY A 46 14.52 7.08 1.27
C GLY A 46 15.45 6.63 2.41
N LYS A 47 15.50 7.44 3.48
CA LYS A 47 16.33 7.20 4.68
C LYS A 47 16.18 5.79 5.27
N TYR A 48 14.97 5.22 5.22
CA TYR A 48 14.66 3.91 5.76
C TYR A 48 15.30 2.77 4.96
N MET A 49 15.28 2.89 3.61
CA MET A 49 15.94 1.90 2.76
C MET A 49 17.45 1.99 2.85
N ILE A 50 18.03 3.17 3.05
CA ILE A 50 19.46 3.34 3.35
C ILE A 50 19.79 2.65 4.68
N GLN A 51 18.97 2.83 5.72
CA GLN A 51 19.15 2.15 7.00
C GLN A 51 19.09 0.62 6.84
N TYR A 52 18.09 0.11 6.11
CA TYR A 52 17.95 -1.32 5.83
C TYR A 52 19.17 -1.89 5.10
N THR A 53 19.61 -1.25 4.02
CA THR A 53 20.73 -1.72 3.22
C THR A 53 22.04 -1.67 3.99
N SER A 54 22.31 -0.60 4.77
CA SER A 54 23.49 -0.52 5.63
C SER A 54 23.51 -1.66 6.68
N CYS A 55 22.39 -1.91 7.34
CA CYS A 55 22.27 -3.02 8.26
C CYS A 55 22.51 -4.37 7.56
N ALA A 56 21.95 -4.58 6.37
CA ALA A 56 22.13 -5.81 5.62
C ALA A 56 23.58 -6.02 5.19
N ASP A 57 24.28 -4.99 4.76
CA ASP A 57 25.69 -5.03 4.38
C ASP A 57 26.61 -5.36 5.58
N GLU A 58 26.28 -4.84 6.77
CA GLU A 58 27.03 -5.09 8.01
C GLU A 58 26.83 -6.51 8.54
N ASN A 59 25.68 -7.13 8.31
CA ASN A 59 25.32 -8.44 8.85
C ASN A 59 25.59 -9.63 7.91
N GLY A 60 26.18 -9.38 6.72
CA GLY A 60 26.68 -10.42 5.82
C GLY A 60 25.68 -10.85 4.75
N PRO A 61 25.80 -12.06 4.19
CA PRO A 61 24.95 -12.49 3.08
C PRO A 61 23.46 -12.46 3.42
N ILE A 62 22.65 -11.93 2.52
CA ILE A 62 21.18 -11.86 2.69
C ILE A 62 20.60 -13.24 2.92
N ASN A 63 19.94 -13.40 4.06
CA ASN A 63 19.17 -14.55 4.47
C ASN A 63 17.99 -14.11 5.36
N ASN A 64 17.10 -15.02 5.72
CA ASN A 64 15.91 -14.68 6.51
C ASN A 64 16.26 -13.97 7.84
N SER A 65 17.34 -14.36 8.52
CA SER A 65 17.73 -13.75 9.79
C SER A 65 18.19 -12.32 9.62
N VAL A 66 18.96 -12.02 8.57
CA VAL A 66 19.39 -10.66 8.23
C VAL A 66 18.18 -9.82 7.84
N VAL A 67 17.25 -10.36 7.03
CA VAL A 67 16.01 -9.65 6.68
C VAL A 67 15.20 -9.31 7.92
N TYR A 68 15.03 -10.25 8.85
CA TYR A 68 14.27 -10.00 10.09
C TYR A 68 14.94 -8.94 10.97
N LEU A 69 16.25 -9.05 11.18
CA LEU A 69 17.00 -8.10 12.00
C LEU A 69 16.88 -6.68 11.43
N CYS A 70 17.22 -6.52 10.15
CA CYS A 70 17.29 -5.19 9.54
C CYS A 70 15.93 -4.57 9.29
N ALA A 71 14.92 -5.36 8.94
CA ALA A 71 13.56 -4.88 8.84
C ALA A 71 12.98 -4.43 10.19
N ASP A 72 13.24 -5.17 11.27
CA ASP A 72 12.79 -4.82 12.62
C ASP A 72 13.40 -3.49 13.12
N GLU A 73 14.67 -3.24 12.84
CA GLU A 73 15.31 -1.96 13.16
C GLU A 73 14.67 -0.78 12.40
N VAL A 74 14.39 -0.97 11.12
CA VAL A 74 13.70 0.06 10.31
C VAL A 74 12.26 0.26 10.78
N ILE A 75 11.52 -0.81 11.10
CA ILE A 75 10.16 -0.72 11.64
C ILE A 75 10.14 0.15 12.89
N LYS A 76 11.03 -0.11 13.87
CA LYS A 76 11.13 0.68 15.11
C LYS A 76 11.39 2.15 14.83
N THR A 77 12.27 2.45 13.89
CA THR A 77 12.55 3.83 13.48
C THR A 77 11.32 4.47 12.84
N ALA A 78 10.68 3.78 11.89
CA ALA A 78 9.52 4.28 11.18
C ALA A 78 8.30 4.47 12.10
N GLN A 79 8.09 3.56 13.06
CA GLN A 79 7.02 3.69 14.08
C GLN A 79 7.21 4.93 14.93
N ARG A 80 8.42 5.14 15.47
CA ARG A 80 8.72 6.35 16.24
C ARG A 80 8.47 7.62 15.43
N ASP A 81 8.89 7.65 14.17
CA ASP A 81 8.71 8.82 13.32
C ASP A 81 7.21 9.07 13.03
N VAL A 82 6.38 8.02 12.87
CA VAL A 82 4.91 8.13 12.79
C VAL A 82 4.32 8.70 14.08
N GLU A 83 4.74 8.20 15.24
CA GLU A 83 4.29 8.69 16.55
C GLU A 83 4.63 10.17 16.74
N GLU A 84 5.84 10.60 16.35
CA GLU A 84 6.27 12.01 16.43
C GLU A 84 5.43 12.91 15.51
N LYS A 85 5.08 12.44 14.29
CA LYS A 85 4.21 13.16 13.35
C LYS A 85 2.80 13.30 13.90
N ILE A 86 2.20 12.22 14.40
CA ILE A 86 0.88 12.25 15.04
C ILE A 86 0.91 13.21 16.25
N ALA A 87 1.92 13.13 17.10
CA ALA A 87 2.08 14.04 18.23
C ALA A 87 2.27 15.50 17.79
N SER A 88 2.84 15.76 16.60
CA SER A 88 2.91 17.09 16.03
C SER A 88 1.53 17.60 15.61
N LEU A 89 0.72 16.77 14.94
CA LEU A 89 -0.66 17.08 14.57
C LEU A 89 -1.53 17.36 15.80
N MET A 90 -1.36 16.61 16.89
CA MET A 90 -2.08 16.83 18.15
C MET A 90 -1.83 18.18 18.81
N ARG A 91 -0.78 18.90 18.42
CA ARG A 91 -0.47 20.26 18.89
C ARG A 91 -1.16 21.36 18.07
N THR A 92 -1.83 21.00 17.00
CA THR A 92 -2.62 21.92 16.17
C THR A 92 -4.04 22.09 16.74
N ASP A 93 -4.78 23.08 16.25
CA ASP A 93 -6.16 23.34 16.68
C ASP A 93 -7.21 22.38 16.05
N LEU A 94 -6.76 21.32 15.37
CA LEU A 94 -7.58 20.38 14.61
C LEU A 94 -8.12 19.21 15.47
N LYS A 95 -8.72 19.49 16.61
CA LYS A 95 -9.11 18.45 17.60
C LYS A 95 -10.04 17.35 17.05
N GLU A 96 -11.02 17.73 16.22
CA GLU A 96 -11.97 16.76 15.64
C GLU A 96 -11.27 15.84 14.63
N ASP A 97 -10.35 16.38 13.82
CA ASP A 97 -9.61 15.61 12.82
C ASP A 97 -8.60 14.64 13.46
N ILE A 98 -8.09 14.97 14.64
CA ILE A 98 -7.15 14.12 15.39
C ILE A 98 -7.83 12.81 15.86
N GLU A 99 -9.06 12.86 16.34
CA GLU A 99 -9.79 11.65 16.75
C GLU A 99 -9.96 10.71 15.57
N ILE A 100 -10.33 11.25 14.40
CA ILE A 100 -10.45 10.49 13.14
C ILE A 100 -9.09 9.90 12.73
N LEU A 101 -8.01 10.67 12.85
CA LEU A 101 -6.66 10.22 12.51
C LEU A 101 -6.20 9.07 13.42
N LEU A 102 -6.45 9.15 14.72
CA LEU A 102 -6.08 8.11 15.67
C LEU A 102 -6.86 6.80 15.42
N GLU A 103 -8.17 6.90 15.17
CA GLU A 103 -9.00 5.76 14.79
C GLU A 103 -8.50 5.14 13.46
N ALA A 104 -8.22 5.97 12.46
CA ALA A 104 -7.68 5.51 11.19
C ALA A 104 -6.30 4.85 11.36
N GLN A 105 -5.47 5.31 12.30
CA GLN A 105 -4.17 4.70 12.60
C GLN A 105 -4.33 3.30 13.22
N GLU A 106 -5.27 3.09 14.14
CA GLU A 106 -5.54 1.76 14.70
C GLU A 106 -6.02 0.79 13.62
N LEU A 107 -6.99 1.19 12.81
CA LEU A 107 -7.50 0.38 11.71
C LEU A 107 -6.41 0.06 10.67
N TRP A 108 -5.52 1.00 10.42
CA TRP A 108 -4.39 0.82 9.52
C TRP A 108 -3.40 -0.23 10.05
N VAL A 109 -3.09 -0.22 11.35
CA VAL A 109 -2.21 -1.23 11.98
C VAL A 109 -2.80 -2.62 11.83
N ASP A 110 -4.10 -2.79 12.12
CA ASP A 110 -4.80 -4.06 11.96
C ASP A 110 -4.80 -4.55 10.50
N TYR A 111 -5.06 -3.64 9.57
CA TYR A 111 -4.99 -3.93 8.14
C TYR A 111 -3.58 -4.42 7.73
N VAL A 112 -2.52 -3.70 8.13
CA VAL A 112 -1.14 -4.06 7.80
C VAL A 112 -0.79 -5.44 8.34
N GLN A 113 -1.17 -5.75 9.59
CA GLN A 113 -0.94 -7.06 10.15
C GLN A 113 -1.56 -8.16 9.28
N LYS A 114 -2.84 -8.04 8.93
CA LYS A 114 -3.55 -9.02 8.11
C LYS A 114 -2.99 -9.13 6.70
N GLN A 115 -2.68 -8.00 6.10
CA GLN A 115 -2.09 -7.93 4.76
C GLN A 115 -0.73 -8.66 4.72
N CYS A 116 0.13 -8.41 5.70
CA CYS A 116 1.47 -8.98 5.73
C CYS A 116 1.47 -10.46 6.15
N GLU A 117 0.56 -10.90 7.02
CA GLU A 117 0.32 -12.32 7.29
C GLU A 117 -0.03 -13.08 5.99
N LEU A 118 -0.89 -12.47 5.15
CA LEU A 118 -1.28 -13.05 3.87
C LEU A 118 -0.08 -13.13 2.92
N GLN A 119 0.72 -12.06 2.82
CA GLN A 119 1.93 -12.07 1.99
C GLN A 119 2.96 -13.10 2.48
N ALA A 120 3.19 -13.22 3.78
CA ALA A 120 4.09 -14.23 4.34
C ALA A 120 3.64 -15.65 3.99
N LYS A 121 2.33 -15.90 3.97
CA LYS A 121 1.76 -17.20 3.63
C LYS A 121 1.97 -17.59 2.16
N TYR A 122 1.85 -16.62 1.22
CA TYR A 122 1.86 -16.93 -0.22
C TYR A 122 3.17 -16.58 -0.92
N VAL A 123 3.95 -15.65 -0.40
CA VAL A 123 5.24 -15.22 -0.98
C VAL A 123 6.42 -15.87 -0.25
N GLY A 124 6.32 -16.00 1.07
CA GLY A 124 7.34 -16.66 1.88
C GLY A 124 7.69 -15.92 3.17
N SER A 125 8.43 -16.61 4.03
CA SER A 125 8.76 -16.18 5.40
C SER A 125 9.44 -14.80 5.52
N PRO A 126 10.30 -14.32 4.62
CA PRO A 126 10.88 -12.98 4.74
C PRO A 126 9.83 -11.87 4.83
N MET A 127 8.65 -12.09 4.22
CA MET A 127 7.56 -11.11 4.22
C MET A 127 6.92 -10.88 5.59
N ILE A 128 7.18 -11.73 6.59
CA ILE A 128 6.72 -11.50 7.98
C ILE A 128 7.27 -10.17 8.52
N SER A 129 8.51 -9.82 8.19
CA SER A 129 9.15 -8.57 8.64
C SER A 129 9.31 -7.55 7.52
N TYR A 130 9.61 -8.00 6.30
CA TYR A 130 9.86 -7.09 5.18
C TYR A 130 8.58 -6.35 4.74
N CYS A 131 7.42 -7.04 4.72
CA CYS A 131 6.16 -6.39 4.38
C CYS A 131 5.75 -5.30 5.40
N PRO A 132 5.74 -5.55 6.73
CA PRO A 132 5.46 -4.48 7.69
C PRO A 132 6.43 -3.31 7.57
N MET A 133 7.72 -3.57 7.34
CA MET A 133 8.71 -2.51 7.13
C MET A 133 8.29 -1.57 6.00
N LEU A 134 7.97 -2.11 4.82
CA LEU A 134 7.53 -1.30 3.69
C LEU A 134 6.26 -0.52 4.02
N LYS A 135 5.30 -1.13 4.70
CA LYS A 135 4.05 -0.47 5.09
C LYS A 135 4.27 0.68 6.07
N TRP A 136 5.17 0.55 7.05
CA TRP A 136 5.50 1.64 7.95
C TRP A 136 6.23 2.80 7.24
N ILE A 137 7.05 2.50 6.23
CA ILE A 137 7.67 3.51 5.37
C ILE A 137 6.59 4.27 4.59
N GLU A 138 5.67 3.56 3.92
CA GLU A 138 4.53 4.15 3.20
C GLU A 138 3.70 5.05 4.14
N ARG A 139 3.43 4.61 5.37
CA ARG A 139 2.66 5.40 6.34
C ARG A 139 3.35 6.71 6.73
N ASN A 140 4.67 6.69 6.86
CA ASN A 140 5.44 7.92 7.10
C ASN A 140 5.27 8.94 5.98
N GLU A 141 5.31 8.50 4.73
CA GLU A 141 5.13 9.38 3.55
C GLU A 141 3.71 9.94 3.47
N GLU A 142 2.69 9.10 3.75
CA GLU A 142 1.29 9.55 3.82
C GLU A 142 1.09 10.68 4.87
N LEU A 143 1.71 10.53 6.04
CA LEU A 143 1.63 11.54 7.10
C LEU A 143 2.43 12.80 6.78
N ASP A 144 3.54 12.71 6.04
CA ASP A 144 4.26 13.89 5.55
C ASP A 144 3.38 14.70 4.60
N LEU A 145 2.73 14.03 3.64
CA LEU A 145 1.80 14.69 2.71
C LEU A 145 0.63 15.36 3.45
N LEU A 146 0.11 14.72 4.49
CA LEU A 146 -0.94 15.30 5.31
C LEU A 146 -0.45 16.55 6.04
N LEU A 147 0.72 16.48 6.69
CA LEU A 147 1.33 17.62 7.39
C LEU A 147 1.59 18.78 6.41
N ASP A 148 2.18 18.49 5.26
CA ASP A 148 2.46 19.52 4.25
C ASP A 148 1.17 20.21 3.78
N SER A 149 0.06 19.47 3.64
CA SER A 149 -1.23 20.04 3.25
C SER A 149 -1.83 21.00 4.27
N LEU A 150 -1.47 20.86 5.55
CA LEU A 150 -1.97 21.70 6.63
C LEU A 150 -1.18 23.02 6.80
N TYR A 151 0.01 23.11 6.18
CA TYR A 151 0.87 24.31 6.28
C TYR A 151 0.92 25.14 4.98
N VAL A 152 0.07 24.84 3.99
CA VAL A 152 0.01 25.52 2.67
C VAL A 152 -1.00 26.70 2.69
N ASP A 153 -1.20 27.42 3.80
CA ASP A 153 -1.99 28.67 3.83
C ASP A 153 -1.11 29.92 3.78
#